data_3c4a1ec2fb97ac10d43b5ce1d16e805b
#
_entry.id   3c4a1ec2fb97ac10d43b5ce1d16e805b
#
_cell.length_a   1.000
_cell.length_b   1.000
_cell.length_c   1.000
_cell.angle_alpha   90.00
_cell.angle_beta   90.00
_cell.angle_gamma   90.00
#
_symmetry.space_group_name_H-M   'P 1'
#
loop_
_entity.id
_entity.type
_entity.pdbx_description
1 polymer ?
#
loop_
_entity_poly.entity_id
_entity_poly.type
_entity_poly.pdbx_seq_one_letter_code
_entity_poly.pdbx_strand_id
1 'polypeptide(L)'
;MRTYDLHIHASPPGESSAVDVIDFAKRLGWSGIALSCFPDSEEIVNSHAKMVDDLKSKDFDVVKAIEIKADTINALHKALDSFRRKTEIVIVRGGDQEINRAAVETNQVDIISHPESQRSDSGIDQVMARSAADNNVSVELNFRQILNSYRKTRVHIIAHMRQNIKLAKKYGFPVAITSGAYSKWELRAPRELAAFGVSVGMELEGAFRSLEAGKIEVNRNKLNQNWVMPGVTISDG
;
A
#
# COMPACT_ATOMS: atom_id res chain seq x y z
N MET A 1 8.07 -18.26 0.43
CA MET A 1 7.53 -16.96 0.86
C MET A 1 6.99 -16.26 -0.35
N ARG A 2 5.72 -15.86 -0.36
CA ARG A 2 5.10 -15.11 -1.46
C ARG A 2 5.26 -13.62 -1.18
N THR A 3 5.92 -12.90 -2.10
CA THR A 3 6.21 -11.47 -1.96
C THR A 3 5.42 -10.65 -2.96
N TYR A 4 4.94 -9.48 -2.50
CA TYR A 4 4.10 -8.56 -3.26
C TYR A 4 4.60 -7.13 -3.16
N ASP A 5 4.58 -6.41 -4.28
CA ASP A 5 4.65 -4.96 -4.28
C ASP A 5 3.23 -4.39 -4.26
N LEU A 6 2.87 -3.69 -3.19
CA LEU A 6 1.48 -3.33 -2.90
C LEU A 6 1.05 -1.97 -3.46
N HIS A 7 1.94 -1.22 -4.16
CA HIS A 7 1.62 0.11 -4.65
C HIS A 7 2.30 0.40 -5.98
N ILE A 8 1.57 0.13 -7.07
CA ILE A 8 2.04 0.36 -8.44
C ILE A 8 0.91 0.98 -9.26
N HIS A 9 1.21 2.00 -10.04
CA HIS A 9 0.31 2.59 -11.02
C HIS A 9 0.70 2.20 -12.44
N ALA A 10 -0.16 1.45 -13.12
CA ALA A 10 -0.06 1.21 -14.55
C ALA A 10 -0.74 2.35 -15.34
N SER A 11 -0.51 2.40 -16.63
CA SER A 11 -1.11 3.42 -17.54
C SER A 11 -2.60 3.15 -17.76
N PRO A 12 -3.44 4.21 -17.70
CA PRO A 12 -3.24 5.43 -16.95
C PRO A 12 -3.44 5.25 -15.45
N PRO A 13 -2.82 5.99 -14.54
CA PRO A 13 -2.01 7.19 -14.69
C PRO A 13 -0.50 6.92 -14.84
N GLY A 14 -0.03 5.68 -14.74
CA GLY A 14 1.38 5.34 -14.94
C GLY A 14 1.83 5.47 -16.41
N GLU A 15 3.11 5.23 -16.64
CA GLU A 15 3.74 5.36 -17.97
C GLU A 15 3.80 4.03 -18.73
N SER A 16 3.74 2.91 -18.01
CA SER A 16 3.82 1.57 -18.60
C SER A 16 2.47 0.87 -18.56
N SER A 17 2.18 0.06 -19.58
CA SER A 17 0.97 -0.77 -19.58
C SER A 17 0.97 -1.77 -18.43
N ALA A 18 -0.21 -2.21 -17.99
CA ALA A 18 -0.31 -3.21 -16.93
C ALA A 18 0.40 -4.53 -17.30
N VAL A 19 0.33 -4.93 -18.57
CA VAL A 19 1.02 -6.13 -19.07
C VAL A 19 2.53 -5.99 -18.96
N ASP A 20 3.09 -4.85 -19.40
CA ASP A 20 4.53 -4.58 -19.29
C ASP A 20 5.02 -4.58 -17.84
N VAL A 21 4.23 -4.00 -16.93
CA VAL A 21 4.52 -3.97 -15.49
C VAL A 21 4.53 -5.38 -14.92
N ILE A 22 3.52 -6.20 -15.24
CA ILE A 22 3.42 -7.59 -14.79
C ILE A 22 4.60 -8.42 -15.30
N ASP A 23 4.91 -8.34 -16.59
CA ASP A 23 6.01 -9.10 -17.18
C ASP A 23 7.35 -8.72 -16.57
N PHE A 24 7.55 -7.44 -16.29
CA PHE A 24 8.77 -6.98 -15.64
C PHE A 24 8.83 -7.41 -14.17
N ALA A 25 7.72 -7.34 -13.43
CA ALA A 25 7.63 -7.81 -12.06
C ALA A 25 7.91 -9.32 -11.93
N LYS A 26 7.41 -10.15 -12.86
CA LYS A 26 7.72 -11.58 -12.93
C LYS A 26 9.23 -11.81 -13.08
N ARG A 27 9.91 -11.07 -13.98
CA ARG A 27 11.36 -11.16 -14.18
C ARG A 27 12.16 -10.76 -12.95
N LEU A 28 11.65 -9.81 -12.15
CA LEU A 28 12.25 -9.39 -10.89
C LEU A 28 12.03 -10.40 -9.74
N GLY A 29 11.19 -11.43 -9.95
CA GLY A 29 10.93 -12.49 -8.97
C GLY A 29 9.82 -12.20 -7.99
N TRP A 30 8.88 -11.27 -8.30
CA TRP A 30 7.67 -11.07 -7.53
C TRP A 30 6.70 -12.25 -7.69
N SER A 31 5.96 -12.56 -6.64
CA SER A 31 4.85 -13.53 -6.67
C SER A 31 3.52 -12.88 -7.09
N GLY A 32 3.44 -11.57 -6.94
CA GLY A 32 2.29 -10.77 -7.34
C GLY A 32 2.56 -9.29 -7.12
N ILE A 33 1.65 -8.47 -7.62
CA ILE A 33 1.66 -7.02 -7.46
C ILE A 33 0.25 -6.48 -7.23
N ALA A 34 0.14 -5.33 -6.55
CA ALA A 34 -1.11 -4.59 -6.49
C ALA A 34 -1.07 -3.43 -7.50
N LEU A 35 -2.01 -3.46 -8.45
CA LEU A 35 -2.24 -2.34 -9.36
C LEU A 35 -3.23 -1.38 -8.73
N SER A 36 -2.83 -0.13 -8.60
CA SER A 36 -3.61 0.94 -7.98
C SER A 36 -4.21 1.86 -9.03
N CYS A 37 -5.46 2.29 -8.81
CA CYS A 37 -6.06 3.41 -9.54
C CYS A 37 -6.53 4.49 -8.55
N PHE A 38 -6.74 5.70 -9.05
CA PHE A 38 -7.43 6.75 -8.30
C PHE A 38 -8.93 6.54 -8.44
N PRO A 39 -9.70 6.46 -7.33
CA PRO A 39 -11.13 6.18 -7.38
C PRO A 39 -11.97 7.45 -7.63
N ASP A 40 -11.69 8.16 -8.74
CA ASP A 40 -12.37 9.42 -9.10
C ASP A 40 -13.86 9.21 -9.47
N SER A 41 -14.22 7.99 -9.91
CA SER A 41 -15.61 7.58 -10.15
C SER A 41 -15.78 6.07 -9.96
N GLU A 42 -17.04 5.64 -9.78
CA GLU A 42 -17.38 4.22 -9.70
C GLU A 42 -17.05 3.46 -10.98
N GLU A 43 -17.20 4.11 -12.13
CA GLU A 43 -16.89 3.55 -13.44
C GLU A 43 -15.39 3.23 -13.57
N ILE A 44 -14.52 4.13 -13.13
CA ILE A 44 -13.06 3.93 -13.11
C ILE A 44 -12.71 2.72 -12.24
N VAL A 45 -13.26 2.64 -11.02
CA VAL A 45 -12.99 1.51 -10.10
C VAL A 45 -13.47 0.19 -10.68
N ASN A 46 -14.68 0.15 -11.27
CA ASN A 46 -15.22 -1.05 -11.88
C ASN A 46 -14.42 -1.50 -13.12
N SER A 47 -14.02 -0.56 -13.99
CA SER A 47 -13.18 -0.84 -15.15
C SER A 47 -11.80 -1.34 -14.74
N HIS A 48 -11.20 -0.73 -13.72
CA HIS A 48 -9.93 -1.17 -13.14
C HIS A 48 -10.04 -2.56 -12.55
N ALA A 49 -11.10 -2.84 -11.78
CA ALA A 49 -11.33 -4.15 -11.19
C ALA A 49 -11.45 -5.25 -12.26
N LYS A 50 -12.17 -4.98 -13.35
CA LYS A 50 -12.30 -5.90 -14.49
C LYS A 50 -10.94 -6.12 -15.17
N MET A 51 -10.21 -5.06 -15.46
CA MET A 51 -8.86 -5.17 -16.04
C MET A 51 -7.94 -6.04 -15.18
N VAL A 52 -7.94 -5.84 -13.85
CA VAL A 52 -7.12 -6.64 -12.94
C VAL A 52 -7.56 -8.12 -12.95
N ASP A 53 -8.87 -8.40 -12.96
CA ASP A 53 -9.36 -9.78 -13.04
C ASP A 53 -8.96 -10.47 -14.34
N ASP A 54 -9.00 -9.77 -15.47
CA ASP A 54 -8.59 -10.27 -16.79
C ASP A 54 -7.07 -10.57 -16.86
N LEU A 55 -6.26 -9.91 -16.02
CA LEU A 55 -4.81 -10.06 -15.97
C LEU A 55 -4.31 -11.14 -14.97
N LYS A 56 -5.19 -11.67 -14.13
CA LYS A 56 -4.84 -12.73 -13.16
C LYS A 56 -4.43 -14.02 -13.89
N SER A 57 -3.39 -14.68 -13.40
CA SER A 57 -2.93 -15.96 -13.90
C SER A 57 -2.61 -16.92 -12.76
N LYS A 58 -2.45 -18.24 -13.07
CA LYS A 58 -2.10 -19.24 -12.04
C LYS A 58 -0.72 -19.01 -11.43
N ASP A 59 0.19 -18.43 -12.22
CA ASP A 59 1.61 -18.29 -11.84
C ASP A 59 1.95 -16.90 -11.29
N PHE A 60 1.04 -15.94 -11.41
CA PHE A 60 1.27 -14.58 -10.96
C PHE A 60 -0.03 -13.91 -10.51
N ASP A 61 -0.01 -13.39 -9.30
CA ASP A 61 -1.18 -12.76 -8.70
C ASP A 61 -1.21 -11.24 -8.98
N VAL A 62 -2.37 -10.75 -9.40
CA VAL A 62 -2.62 -9.31 -9.56
C VAL A 62 -3.74 -8.89 -8.62
N VAL A 63 -3.44 -7.91 -7.76
CA VAL A 63 -4.29 -7.47 -6.66
C VAL A 63 -4.95 -6.14 -7.03
N LYS A 64 -6.25 -6.03 -6.75
CA LYS A 64 -6.99 -4.77 -6.92
C LYS A 64 -6.64 -3.81 -5.81
N ALA A 65 -6.11 -2.65 -6.15
CA ALA A 65 -5.84 -1.60 -5.19
C ALA A 65 -6.43 -0.25 -5.65
N ILE A 66 -6.73 0.62 -4.69
CA ILE A 66 -7.06 2.02 -4.94
C ILE A 66 -6.16 2.91 -4.10
N GLU A 67 -5.79 4.07 -4.63
CA GLU A 67 -5.15 5.15 -3.87
C GLU A 67 -6.12 6.32 -3.75
N ILE A 68 -6.63 6.56 -2.54
CA ILE A 68 -7.54 7.66 -2.23
C ILE A 68 -6.71 8.90 -1.91
N LYS A 69 -6.95 9.97 -2.67
CA LYS A 69 -6.48 11.32 -2.36
C LYS A 69 -7.68 12.15 -1.93
N ALA A 70 -7.72 12.56 -0.67
CA ALA A 70 -8.81 13.33 -0.11
C ALA A 70 -8.30 14.66 0.46
N ASP A 71 -9.06 15.74 0.21
CA ASP A 71 -8.77 17.07 0.75
C ASP A 71 -9.50 17.34 2.07
N THR A 72 -10.44 16.47 2.45
CA THR A 72 -11.20 16.56 3.71
C THR A 72 -11.49 15.18 4.28
N ILE A 73 -11.68 15.10 5.61
CA ILE A 73 -12.07 13.86 6.30
C ILE A 73 -13.38 13.30 5.74
N ASN A 74 -14.37 14.16 5.47
CA ASN A 74 -15.66 13.73 4.91
C ASN A 74 -15.49 13.11 3.51
N ALA A 75 -14.62 13.66 2.67
CA ALA A 75 -14.32 13.10 1.35
C ALA A 75 -13.63 11.74 1.49
N LEU A 76 -12.70 11.59 2.44
CA LEU A 76 -12.06 10.32 2.76
C LEU A 76 -13.08 9.26 3.16
N HIS A 77 -13.94 9.54 4.14
CA HIS A 77 -14.96 8.58 4.59
C HIS A 77 -15.92 8.20 3.48
N LYS A 78 -16.40 9.16 2.70
CA LYS A 78 -17.26 8.89 1.53
C LYS A 78 -16.59 7.96 0.53
N ALA A 79 -15.31 8.15 0.23
CA ALA A 79 -14.57 7.28 -0.67
C ALA A 79 -14.37 5.88 -0.08
N LEU A 80 -14.07 5.77 1.22
CA LEU A 80 -13.95 4.49 1.92
C LEU A 80 -15.27 3.70 1.87
N ASP A 81 -16.39 4.33 2.21
CA ASP A 81 -17.71 3.69 2.19
C ASP A 81 -18.10 3.22 0.78
N SER A 82 -17.74 4.00 -0.26
CA SER A 82 -18.08 3.68 -1.64
C SER A 82 -17.22 2.54 -2.22
N PHE A 83 -15.94 2.47 -1.86
CA PHE A 83 -14.97 1.66 -2.60
C PHE A 83 -14.30 0.54 -1.79
N ARG A 84 -14.33 0.56 -0.44
CA ARG A 84 -13.65 -0.45 0.37
C ARG A 84 -14.05 -1.88 0.00
N ARG A 85 -15.32 -2.12 -0.30
CA ARG A 85 -15.84 -3.46 -0.66
C ARG A 85 -15.56 -3.88 -2.10
N LYS A 86 -14.98 -3.01 -2.93
CA LYS A 86 -14.69 -3.25 -4.35
C LYS A 86 -13.22 -3.54 -4.62
N THR A 87 -12.37 -3.43 -3.60
CA THR A 87 -10.93 -3.52 -3.73
C THR A 87 -10.30 -4.35 -2.62
N GLU A 88 -9.19 -5.00 -2.93
CA GLU A 88 -8.45 -5.83 -1.99
C GLU A 88 -7.52 -5.00 -1.10
N ILE A 89 -6.95 -3.90 -1.64
CA ILE A 89 -6.06 -2.98 -0.92
C ILE A 89 -6.56 -1.55 -1.06
N VAL A 90 -6.67 -0.86 0.07
CA VAL A 90 -6.97 0.58 0.13
C VAL A 90 -5.74 1.32 0.63
N ILE A 91 -5.24 2.22 -0.20
CA ILE A 91 -4.14 3.14 0.11
C ILE A 91 -4.76 4.52 0.28
N VAL A 92 -4.37 5.24 1.33
CA VAL A 92 -4.73 6.65 1.53
C VAL A 92 -3.47 7.49 1.39
N ARG A 93 -3.50 8.47 0.49
CA ARG A 93 -2.41 9.43 0.33
C ARG A 93 -2.46 10.45 1.46
N GLY A 94 -1.43 10.43 2.27
CA GLY A 94 -1.26 11.35 3.39
C GLY A 94 -0.60 12.68 2.99
N GLY A 95 -0.09 13.39 4.00
CA GLY A 95 0.54 14.70 3.91
C GLY A 95 -0.17 15.74 4.75
N ASP A 96 -1.48 15.79 4.73
CA ASP A 96 -2.27 16.58 5.67
C ASP A 96 -2.42 15.85 7.02
N GLN A 97 -2.36 16.59 8.12
CA GLN A 97 -2.39 16.01 9.48
C GLN A 97 -3.73 15.37 9.82
N GLU A 98 -4.83 15.99 9.41
CA GLU A 98 -6.17 15.50 9.70
C GLU A 98 -6.47 14.24 8.85
N ILE A 99 -6.03 14.23 7.59
CA ILE A 99 -6.12 13.06 6.72
C ILE A 99 -5.25 11.92 7.25
N ASN A 100 -3.99 12.20 7.65
CA ASN A 100 -3.12 11.19 8.25
C ASN A 100 -3.78 10.55 9.48
N ARG A 101 -4.36 11.37 10.36
CA ARG A 101 -5.04 10.90 11.56
C ARG A 101 -6.27 10.06 11.20
N ALA A 102 -7.17 10.58 10.38
CA ALA A 102 -8.37 9.87 9.95
C ALA A 102 -8.06 8.54 9.27
N ALA A 103 -6.98 8.49 8.46
CA ALA A 103 -6.55 7.27 7.78
C ALA A 103 -6.10 6.17 8.75
N VAL A 104 -5.39 6.50 9.83
CA VAL A 104 -4.91 5.50 10.80
C VAL A 104 -5.94 5.14 11.88
N GLU A 105 -7.00 5.93 12.03
CA GLU A 105 -8.08 5.71 13.00
C GLU A 105 -9.18 4.76 12.49
N THR A 106 -9.07 4.25 11.25
CA THR A 106 -10.06 3.32 10.69
C THR A 106 -9.41 2.05 10.15
N ASN A 107 -10.06 0.89 10.38
CA ASN A 107 -9.65 -0.41 9.84
C ASN A 107 -10.05 -0.63 8.38
N GLN A 108 -10.64 0.37 7.72
CA GLN A 108 -10.97 0.35 6.30
C GLN A 108 -9.74 0.67 5.42
N VAL A 109 -8.71 1.27 5.99
CA VAL A 109 -7.45 1.63 5.32
C VAL A 109 -6.42 0.52 5.56
N ASP A 110 -5.72 0.11 4.52
CA ASP A 110 -4.65 -0.88 4.62
C ASP A 110 -3.28 -0.23 4.73
N ILE A 111 -3.07 0.86 3.96
CA ILE A 111 -1.78 1.54 3.86
C ILE A 111 -2.01 3.05 3.85
N ILE A 112 -1.27 3.78 4.68
CA ILE A 112 -1.09 5.22 4.51
C ILE A 112 0.19 5.47 3.72
N SER A 113 0.08 6.12 2.55
CA SER A 113 1.20 6.49 1.69
C SER A 113 1.60 7.95 1.91
N HIS A 114 2.88 8.24 1.79
CA HIS A 114 3.42 9.62 1.86
C HIS A 114 2.96 10.46 3.06
N PRO A 115 2.92 9.94 4.31
CA PRO A 115 2.40 10.71 5.44
C PRO A 115 3.20 11.99 5.72
N GLU A 116 4.48 12.03 5.34
CA GLU A 116 5.39 13.16 5.49
C GLU A 116 5.32 14.18 4.34
N SER A 117 4.49 13.95 3.32
CA SER A 117 4.43 14.83 2.15
C SER A 117 4.06 16.26 2.53
N GLN A 118 4.84 17.24 2.04
CA GLN A 118 4.67 18.68 2.32
C GLN A 118 4.77 19.06 3.81
N ARG A 119 5.40 18.21 4.64
CA ARG A 119 5.56 18.41 6.08
C ARG A 119 7.02 18.55 6.47
N SER A 120 7.25 19.15 7.64
CA SER A 120 8.57 19.20 8.29
C SER A 120 8.83 18.04 9.25
N ASP A 121 7.82 17.20 9.48
CA ASP A 121 7.86 16.01 10.35
C ASP A 121 7.57 14.72 9.55
N SER A 122 7.59 13.58 10.22
CA SER A 122 7.37 12.28 9.59
C SER A 122 5.90 11.95 9.28
N GLY A 123 4.97 12.86 9.60
CA GLY A 123 3.54 12.72 9.36
C GLY A 123 2.80 11.76 10.31
N ILE A 124 3.52 11.03 11.16
CA ILE A 124 2.98 10.10 12.16
C ILE A 124 3.49 10.51 13.54
N ASP A 125 2.60 10.83 14.45
CA ASP A 125 2.89 11.08 15.85
C ASP A 125 2.65 9.82 16.72
N GLN A 126 2.83 9.94 18.04
CA GLN A 126 2.67 8.81 18.97
C GLN A 126 1.22 8.33 19.11
N VAL A 127 0.24 9.23 18.96
CA VAL A 127 -1.19 8.90 19.02
C VAL A 127 -1.57 8.16 17.74
N MET A 128 -1.23 8.70 16.60
CA MET A 128 -1.43 8.06 15.29
C MET A 128 -0.72 6.70 15.20
N ALA A 129 0.47 6.56 15.78
CA ALA A 129 1.19 5.30 15.81
C ALA A 129 0.43 4.19 16.58
N ARG A 130 -0.24 4.54 17.68
CA ARG A 130 -1.11 3.59 18.41
C ARG A 130 -2.34 3.25 17.59
N SER A 131 -3.03 4.25 17.04
CA SER A 131 -4.20 4.02 16.18
C SER A 131 -3.86 3.15 14.98
N ALA A 132 -2.70 3.36 14.33
CA ALA A 132 -2.23 2.53 13.23
C ALA A 132 -1.98 1.07 13.65
N ALA A 133 -1.46 0.85 14.86
CA ALA A 133 -1.29 -0.50 15.42
C ALA A 133 -2.65 -1.16 15.72
N ASP A 134 -3.55 -0.46 16.40
CA ASP A 134 -4.86 -0.96 16.80
C ASP A 134 -5.74 -1.31 15.57
N ASN A 135 -5.66 -0.49 14.51
CA ASN A 135 -6.40 -0.70 13.26
C ASN A 135 -5.63 -1.50 12.19
N ASN A 136 -4.41 -1.95 12.51
CA ASN A 136 -3.54 -2.69 11.57
C ASN A 136 -3.28 -1.94 10.26
N VAL A 137 -3.14 -0.60 10.30
CA VAL A 137 -2.81 0.24 9.15
C VAL A 137 -1.30 0.29 8.97
N SER A 138 -0.81 -0.07 7.78
CA SER A 138 0.62 0.03 7.47
C SER A 138 1.03 1.45 7.11
N VAL A 139 2.18 1.88 7.63
CA VAL A 139 2.84 3.11 7.13
C VAL A 139 3.79 2.72 6.00
N GLU A 140 3.66 3.38 4.87
CA GLU A 140 4.45 3.08 3.67
C GLU A 140 5.87 3.63 3.74
N LEU A 141 6.82 2.83 3.28
CA LEU A 141 8.16 3.25 2.86
C LEU A 141 8.20 3.18 1.32
N ASN A 142 7.93 4.29 0.67
CA ASN A 142 7.83 4.37 -0.78
C ASN A 142 9.21 4.63 -1.42
N PHE A 143 9.71 3.65 -2.19
CA PHE A 143 11.03 3.75 -2.80
C PHE A 143 11.12 4.84 -3.86
N ARG A 144 10.03 5.09 -4.61
CA ARG A 144 10.00 6.13 -5.65
C ARG A 144 10.32 7.52 -5.11
N GLN A 145 9.97 7.81 -3.84
CA GLN A 145 10.34 9.08 -3.21
C GLN A 145 11.85 9.27 -3.16
N ILE A 146 12.58 8.18 -2.84
CA ILE A 146 14.06 8.21 -2.82
C ILE A 146 14.63 8.33 -4.22
N LEU A 147 14.02 7.60 -5.18
CA LEU A 147 14.46 7.61 -6.58
C LEU A 147 14.35 9.03 -7.18
N ASN A 148 13.23 9.71 -6.92
CA ASN A 148 12.88 11.02 -7.51
C ASN A 148 13.31 12.23 -6.66
N SER A 149 14.04 12.01 -5.57
CA SER A 149 14.52 13.09 -4.71
C SER A 149 16.03 13.26 -4.79
N TYR A 150 16.50 14.50 -4.51
CA TYR A 150 17.91 14.85 -4.57
C TYR A 150 18.37 15.62 -3.31
N ARG A 151 19.66 15.47 -2.98
CA ARG A 151 20.36 16.25 -1.98
C ARG A 151 19.57 16.33 -0.66
N LYS A 152 19.28 17.55 -0.16
CA LYS A 152 18.61 17.78 1.12
C LYS A 152 17.23 17.12 1.20
N THR A 153 16.44 17.17 0.12
CA THR A 153 15.11 16.53 0.09
C THR A 153 15.18 15.03 0.36
N ARG A 154 16.12 14.32 -0.29
CA ARG A 154 16.33 12.89 -0.05
C ARG A 154 16.74 12.61 1.39
N VAL A 155 17.61 13.43 1.97
CA VAL A 155 18.05 13.29 3.37
C VAL A 155 16.87 13.45 4.33
N HIS A 156 15.99 14.42 4.10
CA HIS A 156 14.78 14.62 4.92
C HIS A 156 13.81 13.43 4.81
N ILE A 157 13.55 12.95 3.58
CA ILE A 157 12.67 11.78 3.37
C ILE A 157 13.23 10.56 4.12
N ILE A 158 14.52 10.28 3.99
CA ILE A 158 15.18 9.16 4.71
C ILE A 158 15.06 9.36 6.23
N ALA A 159 15.23 10.58 6.74
CA ALA A 159 15.08 10.86 8.16
C ALA A 159 13.65 10.63 8.66
N HIS A 160 12.64 11.03 7.87
CA HIS A 160 11.23 10.78 8.18
C HIS A 160 10.90 9.27 8.16
N MET A 161 11.36 8.53 7.16
CA MET A 161 11.20 7.08 7.11
C MET A 161 11.84 6.40 8.34
N ARG A 162 13.05 6.79 8.73
CA ARG A 162 13.71 6.30 9.95
C ARG A 162 12.92 6.62 11.22
N GLN A 163 12.30 7.79 11.29
CA GLN A 163 11.45 8.16 12.42
C GLN A 163 10.21 7.27 12.47
N ASN A 164 9.55 7.04 11.35
CA ASN A 164 8.39 6.15 11.27
C ASN A 164 8.74 4.71 11.64
N ILE A 165 9.91 4.20 11.24
CA ILE A 165 10.40 2.87 11.67
C ILE A 165 10.63 2.81 13.20
N LYS A 166 11.19 3.87 13.81
CA LYS A 166 11.35 3.93 15.27
C LYS A 166 9.99 3.89 15.98
N LEU A 167 9.00 4.59 15.45
CA LEU A 167 7.63 4.53 15.95
C LEU A 167 7.02 3.14 15.75
N ALA A 168 7.21 2.51 14.59
CA ALA A 168 6.73 1.15 14.32
C ALA A 168 7.34 0.13 15.30
N LYS A 169 8.64 0.21 15.56
CA LYS A 169 9.31 -0.64 16.58
C LYS A 169 8.74 -0.42 17.99
N LYS A 170 8.35 0.80 18.34
CA LYS A 170 7.84 1.15 19.66
C LYS A 170 6.38 0.80 19.86
N TYR A 171 5.53 1.02 18.85
CA TYR A 171 4.09 0.89 18.97
C TYR A 171 3.50 -0.33 18.26
N GLY A 172 4.27 -1.02 17.42
CA GLY A 172 3.89 -2.30 16.82
C GLY A 172 3.04 -2.17 15.54
N PHE A 173 2.88 -0.99 14.96
CA PHE A 173 2.15 -0.88 13.69
C PHE A 173 2.94 -1.49 12.52
N PRO A 174 2.25 -2.05 11.50
CA PRO A 174 2.92 -2.66 10.37
C PRO A 174 3.52 -1.60 9.42
N VAL A 175 4.61 -1.98 8.76
CA VAL A 175 5.26 -1.18 7.72
C VAL A 175 5.08 -1.88 6.38
N ALA A 176 4.72 -1.15 5.33
CA ALA A 176 4.69 -1.63 3.96
C ALA A 176 5.86 -1.02 3.18
N ILE A 177 6.70 -1.85 2.57
CA ILE A 177 7.72 -1.36 1.64
C ILE A 177 7.16 -1.55 0.23
N THR A 178 7.19 -0.49 -0.58
CA THR A 178 6.66 -0.52 -1.95
C THR A 178 7.63 0.15 -2.92
N SER A 179 7.53 -0.18 -4.20
CA SER A 179 8.23 0.60 -5.22
C SER A 179 7.60 1.98 -5.42
N GLY A 180 6.26 2.08 -5.29
CA GLY A 180 5.49 3.25 -5.66
C GLY A 180 5.59 3.55 -7.16
N ALA A 181 5.84 2.54 -7.99
CA ALA A 181 6.22 2.69 -9.37
C ALA A 181 5.08 3.23 -10.25
N TYR A 182 5.40 4.14 -11.15
CA TYR A 182 4.56 4.63 -12.25
C TYR A 182 5.08 4.14 -13.62
N SER A 183 6.27 3.55 -13.64
CA SER A 183 6.89 2.95 -14.81
C SER A 183 7.52 1.61 -14.43
N LYS A 184 7.54 0.65 -15.35
CA LYS A 184 8.21 -0.64 -15.13
C LYS A 184 9.68 -0.47 -14.74
N TRP A 185 10.33 0.61 -15.15
CA TRP A 185 11.73 0.91 -14.83
C TRP A 185 11.96 1.39 -13.39
N GLU A 186 10.90 1.81 -12.70
CA GLU A 186 10.93 2.19 -11.29
C GLU A 186 10.74 0.98 -10.35
N LEU A 187 10.30 -0.18 -10.87
CA LEU A 187 10.21 -1.43 -10.10
C LEU A 187 11.58 -1.87 -9.59
N ARG A 188 11.57 -2.52 -8.44
CA ARG A 188 12.75 -3.15 -7.82
C ARG A 188 12.43 -4.58 -7.45
N ALA A 189 13.45 -5.43 -7.41
CA ALA A 189 13.30 -6.80 -6.95
C ALA A 189 12.94 -6.85 -5.45
N PRO A 190 12.26 -7.91 -4.97
CA PRO A 190 11.92 -8.05 -3.54
C PRO A 190 13.10 -7.87 -2.61
N ARG A 191 14.27 -8.41 -2.98
CA ARG A 191 15.50 -8.29 -2.19
C ARG A 191 16.04 -6.87 -2.15
N GLU A 192 15.87 -6.10 -3.22
CA GLU A 192 16.30 -4.69 -3.28
C GLU A 192 15.43 -3.82 -2.40
N LEU A 193 14.09 -4.03 -2.43
CA LEU A 193 13.19 -3.32 -1.52
C LEU A 193 13.41 -3.73 -0.06
N ALA A 194 13.66 -5.01 0.23
CA ALA A 194 14.03 -5.44 1.58
C ALA A 194 15.33 -4.78 2.04
N ALA A 195 16.37 -4.75 1.18
CA ALA A 195 17.64 -4.08 1.47
C ALA A 195 17.45 -2.57 1.70
N PHE A 196 16.56 -1.93 0.94
CA PHE A 196 16.16 -0.54 1.19
C PHE A 196 15.56 -0.39 2.60
N GLY A 197 14.59 -1.24 2.99
CA GLY A 197 14.02 -1.24 4.34
C GLY A 197 15.09 -1.36 5.43
N VAL A 198 16.06 -2.25 5.25
CA VAL A 198 17.19 -2.40 6.18
C VAL A 198 18.07 -1.14 6.23
N SER A 199 18.35 -0.51 5.08
CA SER A 199 19.18 0.70 5.01
C SER A 199 18.58 1.90 5.76
N VAL A 200 17.25 1.93 5.89
CA VAL A 200 16.53 2.98 6.63
C VAL A 200 16.21 2.57 8.08
N GLY A 201 16.59 1.35 8.51
CA GLY A 201 16.58 0.96 9.92
C GLY A 201 15.66 -0.19 10.30
N MET A 202 15.08 -0.93 9.36
CA MET A 202 14.34 -2.16 9.66
C MET A 202 15.29 -3.32 9.95
N GLU A 203 14.81 -4.30 10.70
CA GLU A 203 15.46 -5.61 10.79
C GLU A 203 15.18 -6.40 9.49
N LEU A 204 16.13 -7.24 9.06
CA LEU A 204 16.04 -7.98 7.80
C LEU A 204 14.76 -8.82 7.69
N GLU A 205 14.42 -9.55 8.74
CA GLU A 205 13.21 -10.37 8.79
C GLU A 205 11.94 -9.49 8.68
N GLY A 206 11.91 -8.36 9.39
CA GLY A 206 10.81 -7.39 9.32
C GLY A 206 10.66 -6.77 7.92
N ALA A 207 11.78 -6.49 7.24
CA ALA A 207 11.76 -5.96 5.87
C ALA A 207 11.18 -6.99 4.87
N PHE A 208 11.52 -8.27 4.98
CA PHE A 208 10.89 -9.31 4.16
C PHE A 208 9.42 -9.53 4.51
N ARG A 209 9.07 -9.52 5.81
CA ARG A 209 7.68 -9.66 6.27
C ARG A 209 6.77 -8.54 5.77
N SER A 210 7.30 -7.32 5.59
CA SER A 210 6.55 -6.18 5.03
C SER A 210 6.21 -6.32 3.54
N LEU A 211 6.79 -7.31 2.85
CA LEU A 211 6.50 -7.65 1.45
C LEU A 211 5.55 -8.87 1.33
N GLU A 212 5.05 -9.43 2.43
CA GLU A 212 4.21 -10.63 2.39
C GLU A 212 2.74 -10.34 2.10
N ALA A 213 2.04 -11.38 1.64
CA ALA A 213 0.64 -11.35 1.21
C ALA A 213 -0.40 -11.22 2.34
N GLY A 214 0.00 -11.19 3.61
CA GLY A 214 -0.91 -11.36 4.75
C GLY A 214 -2.15 -10.46 4.72
N LYS A 215 -2.01 -9.18 4.38
CA LYS A 215 -3.15 -8.25 4.23
C LYS A 215 -4.08 -8.63 3.08
N ILE A 216 -3.52 -9.06 1.95
CA ILE A 216 -4.28 -9.44 0.76
C ILE A 216 -5.21 -10.62 1.10
N GLU A 217 -4.68 -11.65 1.76
CA GLU A 217 -5.44 -12.86 2.12
C GLU A 217 -6.59 -12.53 3.08
N VAL A 218 -6.32 -11.72 4.11
CA VAL A 218 -7.35 -11.26 5.05
C VAL A 218 -8.44 -10.47 4.33
N ASN A 219 -8.06 -9.55 3.45
CA ASN A 219 -9.02 -8.70 2.75
C ASN A 219 -9.85 -9.49 1.72
N ARG A 220 -9.25 -10.43 1.01
CA ARG A 220 -9.99 -11.34 0.10
C ARG A 220 -11.03 -12.15 0.84
N ASN A 221 -10.69 -12.65 2.02
CA ASN A 221 -11.65 -13.35 2.87
C ASN A 221 -12.81 -12.43 3.30
N LYS A 222 -12.53 -11.18 3.66
CA LYS A 222 -13.57 -10.18 4.02
C LYS A 222 -14.46 -9.79 2.83
N LEU A 223 -13.93 -9.81 1.61
CA LEU A 223 -14.69 -9.52 0.39
C LEU A 223 -15.55 -10.70 -0.06
N ASN A 224 -15.25 -11.91 0.40
CA ASN A 224 -16.09 -13.09 0.15
C ASN A 224 -17.40 -12.93 0.92
N GLN A 225 -18.54 -12.99 0.22
CA GLN A 225 -19.89 -12.83 0.81
C GLN A 225 -20.18 -13.85 1.91
N ASN A 226 -19.53 -15.01 1.87
CA ASN A 226 -19.70 -16.09 2.84
C ASN A 226 -18.76 -15.99 4.06
N TRP A 227 -17.89 -14.96 4.11
CA TRP A 227 -16.97 -14.79 5.22
C TRP A 227 -17.62 -14.06 6.41
N VAL A 228 -17.52 -14.64 7.60
CA VAL A 228 -18.03 -14.04 8.86
C VAL A 228 -16.90 -13.53 9.72
N MET A 229 -15.89 -14.35 9.96
CA MET A 229 -14.68 -14.03 10.75
C MET A 229 -13.56 -15.01 10.41
N PRO A 230 -12.32 -14.77 10.84
CA PRO A 230 -11.23 -15.71 10.63
C PRO A 230 -11.59 -17.14 11.02
N GLY A 231 -11.55 -18.06 10.05
CA GLY A 231 -11.89 -19.48 10.25
C GLY A 231 -13.39 -19.83 10.20
N VAL A 232 -14.28 -18.86 9.95
CA VAL A 232 -15.72 -19.08 9.88
C VAL A 232 -16.29 -18.54 8.58
N THR A 233 -16.86 -19.41 7.76
CA THR A 233 -17.62 -19.07 6.54
C THR A 233 -19.02 -19.66 6.62
N ILE A 234 -20.01 -18.99 6.01
CA ILE A 234 -21.35 -19.57 5.80
C ILE A 234 -21.23 -20.52 4.62
N SER A 235 -21.57 -21.79 4.79
CA SER A 235 -21.78 -22.71 3.67
C SER A 235 -23.22 -22.58 3.24
N ASP A 236 -23.45 -22.26 1.97
CA ASP A 236 -24.77 -22.44 1.36
C ASP A 236 -25.07 -23.93 1.40
N GLY A 237 -26.09 -24.31 2.19
CA GLY A 237 -26.55 -25.70 2.36
C GLY A 237 -27.27 -26.26 1.13
#